data_2b8f4f2104ae3ce9179ef23bea93117c
#
_entry.id   2b8f4f2104ae3ce9179ef23bea93117c
#
_cell.length_a   1.000
_cell.length_b   1.000
_cell.length_c   1.000
_cell.angle_alpha   90.00
_cell.angle_beta   90.00
_cell.angle_gamma   90.00
#
_symmetry.space_group_name_H-M   'P 1'
#
loop_
_entity.id
_entity.type
_entity.pdbx_description
1 polymer ?
#
loop_
_entity_poly.entity_id
_entity_poly.type
_entity_poly.pdbx_seq_one_letter_code
_entity_poly.pdbx_strand_id
1 'polypeptide(L)'
;MIYQHTQIGWAILAAFAAVAVLMVGLMLIRPSLILDIGILVILLAFAIVFGTLTVQVGNGKVRCWFGPGLIRKEFDWVAIDDVSVVRNRWFYGWGIRLTPEGWMFNVSGFDAVQVHLATGKRFRIGTDEPEKLEAAIRQGMEEVDRDV
;
A
#
# COMPACT_ATOMS: atom_id res chain seq x y z
N MET A 1 -16.61 2.48 12.42
CA MET A 1 -15.26 2.04 11.96
C MET A 1 -15.16 0.56 12.29
N ILE A 2 -15.00 -0.31 11.28
CA ILE A 2 -15.00 -1.78 11.42
C ILE A 2 -13.56 -2.29 11.60
N TYR A 3 -12.62 -1.75 10.81
CA TYR A 3 -11.23 -2.21 10.81
C TYR A 3 -10.29 -1.08 10.41
N GLN A 4 -9.11 -1.05 11.02
CA GLN A 4 -7.99 -0.19 10.59
C GLN A 4 -6.69 -0.91 10.89
N HIS A 5 -5.81 -0.96 9.90
CA HIS A 5 -4.48 -1.54 10.03
C HIS A 5 -3.45 -0.77 9.23
N THR A 6 -2.25 -0.66 9.78
CA THR A 6 -1.11 -0.02 9.11
C THR A 6 0.03 -1.02 9.00
N GLN A 7 0.34 -1.41 7.77
CA GLN A 7 1.49 -2.25 7.47
C GLN A 7 2.74 -1.41 7.28
N ILE A 8 3.84 -1.83 7.90
CA ILE A 8 5.15 -1.21 7.70
C ILE A 8 5.82 -1.84 6.48
N GLY A 9 6.30 -0.99 5.58
CA GLY A 9 6.99 -1.39 4.35
C GLY A 9 8.45 -1.76 4.58
N TRP A 10 8.73 -2.80 5.37
CA TRP A 10 10.10 -3.20 5.69
C TRP A 10 10.96 -3.42 4.45
N ALA A 11 10.41 -3.98 3.36
CA ALA A 11 11.13 -4.19 2.12
C ALA A 11 11.53 -2.87 1.44
N ILE A 12 10.61 -1.91 1.39
CA ILE A 12 10.86 -0.58 0.83
C ILE A 12 11.86 0.18 1.70
N LEU A 13 11.67 0.17 3.02
CA LEU A 13 12.56 0.85 3.96
C LEU A 13 13.97 0.27 3.92
N ALA A 14 14.12 -1.06 3.84
CA ALA A 14 15.41 -1.71 3.70
C ALA A 14 16.13 -1.33 2.40
N ALA A 15 15.41 -1.22 1.29
CA ALA A 15 15.96 -0.78 0.02
C ALA A 15 16.47 0.68 0.10
N PHE A 16 15.69 1.59 0.69
CA PHE A 16 16.12 2.97 0.89
C PHE A 16 17.31 3.07 1.85
N ALA A 17 17.34 2.30 2.93
CA ALA A 17 18.44 2.24 3.86
C ALA A 17 19.73 1.76 3.18
N ALA A 18 19.66 0.72 2.35
CA ALA A 18 20.81 0.22 1.60
C ALA A 18 21.38 1.27 0.64
N VAL A 19 20.51 1.99 -0.09
CA VAL A 19 20.94 3.09 -0.98
C VAL A 19 21.55 4.24 -0.18
N ALA A 20 20.97 4.61 0.98
CA ALA A 20 21.51 5.66 1.83
C ALA A 20 22.90 5.31 2.37
N VAL A 21 23.13 4.07 2.81
CA VAL A 21 24.43 3.57 3.26
C VAL A 21 25.45 3.62 2.12
N LEU A 22 25.08 3.19 0.92
CA LEU A 22 25.94 3.28 -0.26
C LEU A 22 26.32 4.74 -0.56
N MET A 23 25.35 5.65 -0.52
CA MET A 23 25.59 7.09 -0.76
C MET A 23 26.55 7.69 0.27
N VAL A 24 26.36 7.38 1.56
CA VAL A 24 27.29 7.82 2.61
C VAL A 24 28.70 7.28 2.36
N GLY A 25 28.82 6.01 1.97
CA GLY A 25 30.13 5.43 1.60
C GLY A 25 30.80 6.17 0.42
N LEU A 26 30.05 6.55 -0.61
CA LEU A 26 30.56 7.32 -1.75
C LEU A 26 30.96 8.75 -1.36
N MET A 27 30.26 9.41 -0.43
CA MET A 27 30.61 10.73 0.10
C MET A 27 32.01 10.76 0.75
N LEU A 28 32.41 9.66 1.39
CA LEU A 28 33.71 9.53 2.02
C LEU A 28 34.87 9.48 0.99
N ILE A 29 34.58 9.03 -0.23
CA ILE A 29 35.59 8.85 -1.31
C ILE A 29 35.69 10.10 -2.20
N ARG A 30 34.52 10.69 -2.51
CA ARG A 30 34.44 11.88 -3.38
C ARG A 30 33.35 12.84 -2.84
N PRO A 31 33.76 13.85 -2.09
CA PRO A 31 32.78 14.76 -1.51
C PRO A 31 32.18 15.69 -2.56
N SER A 32 30.95 15.40 -2.99
CA SER A 32 30.06 16.32 -3.71
C SER A 32 28.89 16.72 -2.81
N LEU A 33 29.20 17.31 -1.68
CA LEU A 33 28.37 17.45 -0.49
C LEU A 33 26.92 17.91 -0.77
N ILE A 34 26.74 18.88 -1.65
CA ILE A 34 25.41 19.46 -1.93
C ILE A 34 24.50 18.45 -2.66
N LEU A 35 25.03 17.77 -3.69
CA LEU A 35 24.26 16.77 -4.44
C LEU A 35 23.93 15.55 -3.59
N ASP A 36 24.89 15.08 -2.81
CA ASP A 36 24.73 13.90 -1.97
C ASP A 36 23.70 14.14 -0.85
N ILE A 37 23.74 15.30 -0.20
CA ILE A 37 22.73 15.72 0.78
C ILE A 37 21.36 15.82 0.09
N GLY A 38 21.28 16.41 -1.09
CA GLY A 38 20.02 16.51 -1.84
C GLY A 38 19.39 15.13 -2.12
N ILE A 39 20.19 14.16 -2.54
CA ILE A 39 19.74 12.79 -2.78
C ILE A 39 19.26 12.14 -1.47
N LEU A 40 19.98 12.28 -0.36
CA LEU A 40 19.59 11.72 0.92
C LEU A 40 18.26 12.31 1.43
N VAL A 41 18.05 13.61 1.25
CA VAL A 41 16.77 14.27 1.60
C VAL A 41 15.63 13.72 0.75
N ILE A 42 15.84 13.51 -0.54
CA ILE A 42 14.84 12.92 -1.44
C ILE A 42 14.53 11.47 -1.02
N LEU A 43 15.54 10.66 -0.73
CA LEU A 43 15.35 9.28 -0.25
C LEU A 43 14.55 9.24 1.05
N LEU A 44 14.84 10.14 1.99
CA LEU A 44 14.10 10.25 3.24
C LEU A 44 12.63 10.62 2.98
N ALA A 45 12.38 11.59 2.09
CA ALA A 45 11.02 11.97 1.72
C ALA A 45 10.24 10.79 1.11
N PHE A 46 10.86 10.01 0.22
CA PHE A 46 10.26 8.80 -0.33
C PHE A 46 10.02 7.72 0.73
N ALA A 47 10.95 7.54 1.67
CA ALA A 47 10.77 6.59 2.78
C ALA A 47 9.57 6.97 3.67
N ILE A 48 9.36 8.25 3.93
CA ILE A 48 8.21 8.77 4.69
C ILE A 48 6.90 8.53 3.90
N VAL A 49 6.90 8.83 2.61
CA VAL A 49 5.68 8.69 1.77
C VAL A 49 5.32 7.24 1.55
N PHE A 50 6.26 6.35 1.28
CA PHE A 50 6.01 4.96 0.91
C PHE A 50 6.33 3.94 2.00
N GLY A 51 6.79 4.38 3.15
CA GLY A 51 7.22 3.49 4.25
C GLY A 51 6.09 2.75 4.94
N THR A 52 4.84 3.18 4.79
CA THR A 52 3.67 2.53 5.38
C THR A 52 2.49 2.54 4.42
N LEU A 53 1.62 1.53 4.56
CA LEU A 53 0.32 1.45 3.89
C LEU A 53 -0.74 1.24 4.96
N THR A 54 -1.65 2.19 5.09
CA THR A 54 -2.78 2.10 6.01
C THR A 54 -4.05 1.78 5.24
N VAL A 55 -4.81 0.83 5.76
CA VAL A 55 -6.14 0.47 5.26
C VAL A 55 -7.16 0.70 6.35
N GLN A 56 -8.26 1.33 6.01
CA GLN A 56 -9.38 1.62 6.90
C GLN A 56 -10.67 1.16 6.25
N VAL A 57 -11.48 0.42 7.00
CA VAL A 57 -12.79 -0.11 6.60
C VAL A 57 -13.86 0.45 7.51
N GLY A 58 -14.89 1.08 6.95
CA GLY A 58 -16.00 1.65 7.71
C GLY A 58 -16.57 2.91 7.09
N ASN A 59 -17.64 3.43 7.67
CA ASN A 59 -18.33 4.63 7.20
C ASN A 59 -18.73 4.58 5.72
N GLY A 60 -19.23 3.45 5.26
CA GLY A 60 -19.71 3.28 3.88
C GLY A 60 -18.60 3.04 2.85
N LYS A 61 -17.33 2.87 3.24
CA LYS A 61 -16.21 2.75 2.29
C LYS A 61 -14.99 2.03 2.83
N VAL A 62 -14.16 1.60 1.89
CA VAL A 62 -12.78 1.14 2.12
C VAL A 62 -11.82 2.24 1.67
N ARG A 63 -10.89 2.60 2.51
CA ARG A 63 -9.83 3.58 2.21
C ARG A 63 -8.47 2.94 2.37
N CYS A 64 -7.55 3.25 1.48
CA CYS A 64 -6.15 2.89 1.64
C CYS A 64 -5.26 4.06 1.23
N TRP A 65 -4.17 4.27 1.98
CA TRP A 65 -3.23 5.36 1.71
C TRP A 65 -1.82 5.02 2.15
N PHE A 66 -0.85 5.63 1.46
CA PHE A 66 0.56 5.56 1.81
C PHE A 66 0.96 6.67 2.79
N GLY A 67 1.79 6.33 3.78
CA GLY A 67 2.41 7.26 4.70
C GLY A 67 1.45 8.31 5.25
N PRO A 68 1.74 9.61 5.08
CA PRO A 68 0.90 10.70 5.57
C PRO A 68 -0.42 10.90 4.78
N GLY A 69 -0.71 10.07 3.77
CA GLY A 69 -1.96 10.13 3.02
C GLY A 69 -1.94 11.00 1.76
N LEU A 70 -0.75 11.34 1.25
CA LEU A 70 -0.61 12.07 -0.02
C LEU A 70 -1.15 11.25 -1.21
N ILE A 71 -0.94 9.94 -1.16
CA ILE A 71 -1.43 9.00 -2.16
C ILE A 71 -2.44 8.09 -1.49
N ARG A 72 -3.69 8.21 -1.91
CA ARG A 72 -4.82 7.48 -1.33
C ARG A 72 -5.78 6.98 -2.39
N LYS A 73 -6.52 5.92 -2.04
CA LYS A 73 -7.62 5.36 -2.83
C LYS A 73 -8.80 5.08 -1.91
N GLU A 74 -9.99 5.34 -2.41
CA GLU A 74 -11.24 5.08 -1.69
C GLU A 74 -12.19 4.31 -2.60
N PHE A 75 -12.96 3.39 -2.01
CA PHE A 75 -13.98 2.59 -2.68
C PHE A 75 -15.24 2.61 -1.82
N ASP A 76 -16.32 3.13 -2.34
CA ASP A 76 -17.62 3.04 -1.68
C ASP A 76 -18.16 1.61 -1.76
N TRP A 77 -18.92 1.17 -0.75
CA TRP A 77 -19.48 -0.19 -0.72
C TRP A 77 -20.25 -0.54 -1.98
N VAL A 78 -21.06 0.40 -2.48
CA VAL A 78 -21.86 0.23 -3.71
C VAL A 78 -21.00 -0.05 -4.95
N ALA A 79 -19.75 0.37 -4.93
CA ALA A 79 -18.82 0.16 -6.04
C ALA A 79 -18.06 -1.17 -5.94
N ILE A 80 -18.16 -1.90 -4.82
CA ILE A 80 -17.48 -3.18 -4.59
C ILE A 80 -18.46 -4.31 -4.87
N ASP A 81 -18.11 -5.18 -5.79
CA ASP A 81 -18.89 -6.37 -6.16
C ASP A 81 -18.48 -7.57 -5.30
N ASP A 82 -17.18 -7.81 -5.16
CA ASP A 82 -16.65 -8.91 -4.35
C ASP A 82 -15.21 -8.59 -3.87
N VAL A 83 -14.76 -9.34 -2.88
CA VAL A 83 -13.37 -9.30 -2.39
C VAL A 83 -12.84 -10.70 -2.20
N SER A 84 -11.54 -10.88 -2.44
CA SER A 84 -10.87 -12.18 -2.28
C SER A 84 -9.44 -12.01 -1.80
N VAL A 85 -8.99 -12.90 -0.93
CA VAL A 85 -7.57 -13.02 -0.57
C VAL A 85 -6.80 -13.55 -1.77
N VAL A 86 -5.70 -12.91 -2.09
CA VAL A 86 -4.82 -13.28 -3.20
C VAL A 86 -3.36 -13.18 -2.78
N ARG A 87 -2.50 -13.91 -3.49
CA ARG A 87 -1.06 -13.80 -3.32
C ARG A 87 -0.42 -13.22 -4.57
N ASN A 88 0.32 -12.13 -4.39
CA ASN A 88 1.04 -11.45 -5.46
C ASN A 88 2.24 -12.29 -5.91
N ARG A 89 2.56 -12.22 -7.19
CA ARG A 89 3.80 -12.80 -7.71
C ARG A 89 5.00 -11.96 -7.26
N TRP A 90 6.12 -12.59 -6.97
CA TRP A 90 7.32 -11.93 -6.46
C TRP A 90 7.83 -10.79 -7.36
N PHE A 91 7.64 -10.89 -8.68
CA PHE A 91 8.09 -9.88 -9.65
C PHE A 91 7.14 -8.68 -9.79
N TYR A 92 5.98 -8.66 -9.14
CA TYR A 92 5.12 -7.47 -9.10
C TYR A 92 5.76 -6.36 -8.25
N GLY A 93 6.60 -6.71 -7.26
CA GLY A 93 7.32 -5.75 -6.42
C GLY A 93 6.40 -5.01 -5.44
N TRP A 94 6.91 -3.90 -4.95
CA TRP A 94 6.24 -3.07 -3.96
C TRP A 94 6.00 -1.65 -4.50
N GLY A 95 5.19 -0.87 -3.80
CA GLY A 95 4.75 0.47 -4.17
C GLY A 95 3.43 0.46 -4.92
N ILE A 96 3.27 1.42 -5.82
CA ILE A 96 2.13 1.54 -6.72
C ILE A 96 2.49 0.80 -8.00
N ARG A 97 1.73 -0.22 -8.34
CA ARG A 97 2.00 -1.06 -9.52
C ARG A 97 0.74 -1.31 -10.33
N LEU A 98 0.91 -1.35 -11.65
CA LEU A 98 -0.10 -1.86 -12.57
C LEU A 98 0.23 -3.33 -12.87
N THR A 99 -0.68 -4.22 -12.51
CA THR A 99 -0.56 -5.66 -12.77
C THR A 99 -1.58 -6.08 -13.83
N PRO A 100 -1.46 -7.29 -14.41
CA PRO A 100 -2.49 -7.80 -15.34
C PRO A 100 -3.90 -7.84 -14.71
N GLU A 101 -3.98 -7.94 -13.39
CA GLU A 101 -5.23 -7.97 -12.64
C GLU A 101 -5.70 -6.59 -12.16
N GLY A 102 -5.00 -5.50 -12.51
CA GLY A 102 -5.33 -4.13 -12.15
C GLY A 102 -4.27 -3.43 -11.30
N TRP A 103 -4.62 -2.27 -10.78
CA TRP A 103 -3.74 -1.51 -9.91
C TRP A 103 -3.55 -2.17 -8.54
N MET A 104 -2.34 -2.02 -8.01
CA MET A 104 -1.96 -2.57 -6.71
C MET A 104 -1.24 -1.52 -5.88
N PHE A 105 -1.62 -1.43 -4.60
CA PHE A 105 -0.85 -0.75 -3.55
C PHE A 105 -0.27 -1.81 -2.63
N ASN A 106 1.06 -1.85 -2.49
CA ASN A 106 1.74 -2.79 -1.61
C ASN A 106 3.02 -2.16 -1.05
N VAL A 107 3.35 -2.40 0.20
CA VAL A 107 4.58 -1.90 0.83
C VAL A 107 5.53 -3.01 1.25
N SER A 108 5.01 -4.22 1.50
CA SER A 108 5.80 -5.37 1.95
C SER A 108 5.02 -6.67 1.74
N GLY A 109 5.74 -7.79 1.67
CA GLY A 109 5.13 -9.12 1.54
C GLY A 109 4.49 -9.38 0.18
N PHE A 110 3.72 -10.47 0.12
CA PHE A 110 3.08 -10.94 -1.10
C PHE A 110 1.58 -11.15 -0.97
N ASP A 111 1.05 -11.07 0.26
CA ASP A 111 -0.37 -11.26 0.52
C ASP A 111 -1.13 -9.96 0.27
N ALA A 112 -2.33 -10.09 -0.26
CA ALA A 112 -3.17 -8.95 -0.62
C ALA A 112 -4.65 -9.34 -0.61
N VAL A 113 -5.51 -8.34 -0.55
CA VAL A 113 -6.94 -8.48 -0.84
C VAL A 113 -7.22 -7.85 -2.20
N GLN A 114 -7.82 -8.61 -3.09
CA GLN A 114 -8.28 -8.13 -4.39
C GLN A 114 -9.72 -7.66 -4.26
N VAL A 115 -9.94 -6.39 -4.55
CA VAL A 115 -11.25 -5.76 -4.59
C VAL A 115 -11.75 -5.81 -6.04
N HIS A 116 -12.88 -6.45 -6.27
CA HIS A 116 -13.58 -6.48 -7.54
C HIS A 116 -14.61 -5.36 -7.55
N LEU A 117 -14.53 -4.47 -8.51
CA LEU A 117 -15.44 -3.35 -8.64
C LEU A 117 -16.59 -3.71 -9.60
N ALA A 118 -17.78 -3.19 -9.34
CA ALA A 118 -18.95 -3.35 -10.18
C ALA A 118 -18.73 -2.90 -11.65
N THR A 119 -17.72 -2.07 -11.88
CA THR A 119 -17.26 -1.67 -13.23
C THR A 119 -16.46 -2.74 -13.97
N GLY A 120 -16.18 -3.89 -13.34
CA GLY A 120 -15.29 -4.95 -13.84
C GLY A 120 -13.78 -4.67 -13.60
N LYS A 121 -13.42 -3.52 -13.07
CA LYS A 121 -12.03 -3.22 -12.69
C LYS A 121 -11.67 -3.94 -11.38
N ARG A 122 -10.37 -4.20 -11.22
CA ARG A 122 -9.81 -4.84 -10.04
C ARG A 122 -8.75 -3.96 -9.42
N PHE A 123 -8.68 -3.99 -8.09
CA PHE A 123 -7.67 -3.29 -7.33
C PHE A 123 -7.13 -4.20 -6.23
N ARG A 124 -5.80 -4.23 -6.02
CA ARG A 124 -5.18 -5.03 -4.97
C ARG A 124 -4.64 -4.14 -3.87
N ILE A 125 -4.95 -4.51 -2.63
CA ILE A 125 -4.45 -3.89 -1.42
C ILE A 125 -3.54 -4.88 -0.73
N GLY A 126 -2.23 -4.61 -0.71
CA GLY A 126 -1.26 -5.41 0.02
C GLY A 126 -1.48 -5.29 1.52
N THR A 127 -1.39 -6.40 2.23
CA THR A 127 -1.58 -6.46 3.67
C THR A 127 -0.91 -7.70 4.24
N ASP A 128 -0.48 -7.63 5.48
CA ASP A 128 0.02 -8.77 6.28
C ASP A 128 -1.12 -9.46 7.07
N GLU A 129 -2.35 -8.93 6.99
CA GLU A 129 -3.56 -9.51 7.60
C GLU A 129 -4.68 -9.70 6.57
N PRO A 130 -4.47 -10.49 5.49
CA PRO A 130 -5.41 -10.53 4.36
C PRO A 130 -6.80 -11.07 4.74
N GLU A 131 -6.87 -12.09 5.60
CA GLU A 131 -8.14 -12.68 6.01
C GLU A 131 -8.96 -11.71 6.89
N LYS A 132 -8.30 -10.95 7.76
CA LYS A 132 -8.97 -9.95 8.59
C LYS A 132 -9.50 -8.79 7.76
N LEU A 133 -8.72 -8.34 6.78
CA LEU A 133 -9.13 -7.28 5.87
C LEU A 133 -10.31 -7.73 4.99
N GLU A 134 -10.25 -8.93 4.41
CA GLU A 134 -11.35 -9.50 3.63
C GLU A 134 -12.63 -9.59 4.47
N ALA A 135 -12.54 -10.17 5.67
CA ALA A 135 -13.69 -10.32 6.57
C ALA A 135 -14.30 -8.97 6.95
N ALA A 136 -13.47 -7.97 7.24
CA ALA A 136 -13.95 -6.62 7.56
C ALA A 136 -14.67 -5.94 6.38
N ILE A 137 -14.18 -6.13 5.15
CA ILE A 137 -14.84 -5.59 3.96
C ILE A 137 -16.16 -6.30 3.72
N ARG A 138 -16.24 -7.64 3.81
CA ARG A 138 -17.47 -8.42 3.68
C ARG A 138 -18.50 -8.01 4.72
N GLN A 139 -18.09 -7.85 5.98
CA GLN A 139 -18.97 -7.36 7.04
C GLN A 139 -19.58 -6.00 6.70
N GLY A 140 -18.78 -5.06 6.20
CA GLY A 140 -19.27 -3.74 5.82
C GLY A 140 -20.22 -3.76 4.63
N MET A 141 -20.03 -4.67 3.67
CA MET A 141 -20.94 -4.86 2.54
C MET A 141 -22.29 -5.42 3.03
N GLU A 142 -22.29 -6.41 3.94
CA GLU A 142 -23.50 -7.00 4.51
C GLU A 142 -24.32 -6.01 5.35
N GLU A 143 -23.67 -5.06 6.04
CA GLU A 143 -24.36 -4.02 6.80
C GLU A 143 -25.18 -3.12 5.87
N VAL A 144 -24.68 -2.80 4.68
CA VAL A 144 -25.42 -2.00 3.70
C VAL A 144 -26.62 -2.74 3.12
N ASP A 145 -26.48 -4.03 2.82
CA ASP A 145 -27.60 -4.84 2.28
C ASP A 145 -28.76 -5.01 3.28
N ARG A 146 -28.50 -4.87 4.58
CA ARG A 146 -29.55 -4.93 5.62
C ARG A 146 -30.32 -3.62 5.79
N ASP A 147 -29.72 -2.50 5.40
CA ASP A 147 -30.28 -1.16 5.57
C ASP A 147 -31.09 -0.70 4.33
N VAL A 148 -31.18 -1.54 3.27
CA VAL A 148 -31.97 -1.34 2.05
C VAL A 148 -33.20 -2.22 2.05
#